data_139a0556ef65d81a58e6f6b508d67bcb
#
_entry.id   139a0556ef65d81a58e6f6b508d67bcb
#
_cell.length_a   1.000
_cell.length_b   1.000
_cell.length_c   1.000
_cell.angle_alpha   90.00
_cell.angle_beta   90.00
_cell.angle_gamma   90.00
#
_symmetry.space_group_name_H-M   'P 1'
#
loop_
_entity.id
_entity.type
_entity.pdbx_description
1 polymer ?
#
loop_
_entity_poly.entity_id
_entity_poly.type
_entity_poly.pdbx_seq_one_letter_code
_entity_poly.pdbx_strand_id
1 'polypeptide(L)'
;MLREVSIGILDQFFVYHPEPWEDRDWRGVSGLPLEDVWFQSADGTKLFGWYVEARTDTGVLLWCHGNAGTIINRLDNVRELYRLGLSIFIFDYRGYGRSQGKPSEDGLYQDAIGAYDYLTRVRQIRSERIVVFGRSLGAAVATDLVSQKPAAGLILESPFPSIAAVAQHHYGGM
;
A
#
# COMPACT_ATOMS: atom_id res chain seq x y z
N MET A 1 -8.89 27.05 12.84
CA MET A 1 -7.41 27.04 12.78
C MET A 1 -6.97 25.80 13.54
N LEU A 2 -6.98 24.62 12.86
CA LEU A 2 -6.50 23.36 13.44
C LEU A 2 -4.98 23.42 13.39
N ARG A 3 -4.33 23.35 14.56
CA ARG A 3 -2.85 23.22 14.63
C ARG A 3 -2.49 21.87 14.02
N GLU A 4 -1.69 21.87 12.96
CA GLU A 4 -0.97 20.68 12.50
C GLU A 4 -0.12 20.18 13.67
N VAL A 5 -0.50 19.04 14.22
CA VAL A 5 0.33 18.33 15.17
C VAL A 5 1.36 17.57 14.31
N SER A 6 2.51 18.19 14.12
CA SER A 6 3.67 17.51 13.53
C SER A 6 4.04 16.34 14.45
N ILE A 7 3.84 15.12 13.98
CA ILE A 7 4.28 13.90 14.67
C ILE A 7 5.81 13.96 14.73
N GLY A 8 6.38 14.04 15.92
CA GLY A 8 7.84 14.09 16.11
C GLY A 8 8.53 12.82 15.62
N ILE A 9 9.84 12.91 15.32
CA ILE A 9 10.65 11.77 14.83
C ILE A 9 10.54 10.53 15.74
N LEU A 10 10.37 10.72 17.05
CA LEU A 10 10.20 9.62 18.03
C LEU A 10 8.83 8.92 17.87
N ASP A 11 7.78 9.66 17.51
CA ASP A 11 6.44 9.10 17.36
C ASP A 11 6.34 8.18 16.13
N GLN A 12 7.17 8.40 15.11
CA GLN A 12 7.21 7.56 13.90
C GLN A 12 7.61 6.11 14.22
N PHE A 13 8.51 5.89 15.17
CA PHE A 13 8.93 4.55 15.59
C PHE A 13 7.83 3.78 16.34
N PHE A 14 6.89 4.48 16.97
CA PHE A 14 5.78 3.85 17.70
C PHE A 14 4.55 3.63 16.82
N VAL A 15 4.43 4.35 15.71
CA VAL A 15 3.25 4.29 14.82
C VAL A 15 3.42 3.22 13.74
N TYR A 16 4.61 3.08 13.15
CA TYR A 16 4.87 2.17 12.04
C TYR A 16 5.56 0.90 12.54
N HIS A 17 5.07 -0.26 12.10
CA HIS A 17 5.59 -1.58 12.47
C HIS A 17 6.08 -2.36 11.25
N PRO A 18 7.15 -1.88 10.58
CA PRO A 18 7.73 -2.62 9.47
C PRO A 18 8.40 -3.90 9.96
N GLU A 19 8.21 -4.98 9.22
CA GLU A 19 8.94 -6.22 9.42
C GLU A 19 10.01 -6.40 8.33
N PRO A 20 11.14 -7.06 8.64
CA PRO A 20 12.14 -7.37 7.63
C PRO A 20 11.58 -8.37 6.61
N TRP A 21 12.14 -8.32 5.41
CA TRP A 21 11.81 -9.27 4.36
C TRP A 21 12.37 -10.66 4.71
N GLU A 22 11.55 -11.69 4.54
CA GLU A 22 11.98 -13.07 4.61
C GLU A 22 12.36 -13.55 3.20
N ASP A 23 13.65 -13.90 3.01
CA ASP A 23 14.15 -14.44 1.74
C ASP A 23 13.68 -15.88 1.55
N ARG A 24 12.73 -16.05 0.63
CA ARG A 24 12.13 -17.32 0.25
C ARG A 24 11.62 -17.27 -1.19
N ASP A 25 11.49 -18.41 -1.84
CA ASP A 25 10.77 -18.52 -3.12
C ASP A 25 9.25 -18.36 -2.91
N TRP A 26 8.80 -17.13 -2.80
CA TRP A 26 7.38 -16.83 -2.58
C TRP A 26 6.50 -17.19 -3.78
N ARG A 27 7.05 -17.24 -5.01
CA ARG A 27 6.32 -17.69 -6.21
C ARG A 27 5.98 -19.17 -6.10
N GLY A 28 6.97 -20.01 -5.82
CA GLY A 28 6.77 -21.44 -5.64
C GLY A 28 5.84 -21.78 -4.49
N VAL A 29 6.02 -21.10 -3.34
CA VAL A 29 5.23 -21.36 -2.13
C VAL A 29 3.78 -20.89 -2.27
N SER A 30 3.54 -19.74 -2.88
CA SER A 30 2.18 -19.17 -3.00
C SER A 30 1.31 -19.89 -4.02
N GLY A 31 1.90 -20.50 -5.06
CA GLY A 31 1.18 -21.01 -6.23
C GLY A 31 0.50 -19.91 -7.06
N LEU A 32 0.87 -18.65 -6.84
CA LEU A 32 0.38 -17.47 -7.56
C LEU A 32 1.38 -17.04 -8.64
N PRO A 33 0.94 -16.46 -9.76
CA PRO A 33 1.82 -15.88 -10.76
C PRO A 33 2.37 -14.53 -10.30
N LEU A 34 3.13 -14.53 -9.18
CA LEU A 34 3.73 -13.33 -8.62
C LEU A 34 4.81 -12.78 -9.56
N GLU A 35 4.68 -11.53 -9.97
CA GLU A 35 5.71 -10.76 -10.65
C GLU A 35 6.34 -9.80 -9.65
N ASP A 36 7.64 -9.92 -9.40
CA ASP A 36 8.39 -8.96 -8.59
C ASP A 36 8.50 -7.65 -9.35
N VAL A 37 8.05 -6.58 -8.74
CA VAL A 37 8.04 -5.24 -9.31
C VAL A 37 8.87 -4.31 -8.46
N TRP A 38 9.83 -3.64 -9.11
CA TRP A 38 10.54 -2.51 -8.54
C TRP A 38 10.08 -1.24 -9.24
N PHE A 39 9.67 -0.25 -8.47
CA PHE A 39 9.19 1.03 -8.98
C PHE A 39 9.66 2.19 -8.08
N GLN A 40 9.37 3.41 -8.49
CA GLN A 40 9.71 4.59 -7.72
C GLN A 40 8.44 5.23 -7.14
N SER A 41 8.52 5.62 -5.88
CA SER A 41 7.62 6.58 -5.26
C SER A 41 7.64 7.91 -6.04
N ALA A 42 6.65 8.76 -5.84
CA ALA A 42 6.61 10.06 -6.50
C ALA A 42 7.80 10.97 -6.15
N ASP A 43 8.45 10.76 -5.00
CA ASP A 43 9.68 11.44 -4.58
C ASP A 43 10.98 10.71 -4.97
N GLY A 44 10.88 9.59 -5.71
CA GLY A 44 12.02 8.81 -6.20
C GLY A 44 12.51 7.71 -5.26
N THR A 45 11.90 7.49 -4.10
CA THR A 45 12.24 6.37 -3.21
C THR A 45 11.97 5.05 -3.92
N LYS A 46 12.94 4.11 -3.91
CA LYS A 46 12.80 2.81 -4.57
C LYS A 46 11.95 1.86 -3.73
N LEU A 47 10.87 1.38 -4.31
CA LEU A 47 9.88 0.53 -3.67
C LEU A 47 9.77 -0.84 -4.34
N PHE A 48 9.29 -1.80 -3.57
CA PHE A 48 9.07 -3.18 -4.01
C PHE A 48 7.58 -3.56 -3.86
N GLY A 49 7.09 -4.34 -4.80
CA GLY A 49 5.74 -4.89 -4.76
C GLY A 49 5.59 -6.15 -5.59
N TRP A 50 4.41 -6.74 -5.55
CA TRP A 50 4.00 -7.84 -6.40
C TRP A 50 2.84 -7.42 -7.31
N TYR A 51 2.98 -7.73 -8.59
CA TYR A 51 1.88 -7.71 -9.53
C TYR A 51 1.42 -9.16 -9.79
N VAL A 52 0.12 -9.38 -9.66
CA VAL A 52 -0.51 -10.69 -9.90
C VAL A 52 -1.52 -10.49 -11.00
N GLU A 53 -1.24 -11.00 -12.19
CA GLU A 53 -2.11 -10.85 -13.33
C GLU A 53 -3.20 -11.91 -13.33
N ALA A 54 -4.46 -11.49 -13.31
CA ALA A 54 -5.59 -12.39 -13.46
C ALA A 54 -5.72 -12.90 -14.91
N ARG A 55 -6.36 -14.05 -15.05
CA ARG A 55 -6.68 -14.62 -16.38
C ARG A 55 -7.81 -13.87 -17.10
N THR A 56 -8.56 -13.08 -16.37
CA THR A 56 -9.71 -12.32 -16.86
C THR A 56 -9.38 -10.83 -16.86
N ASP A 57 -9.85 -10.11 -17.87
CA ASP A 57 -9.61 -8.67 -18.01
C ASP A 57 -10.62 -7.86 -17.19
N THR A 58 -10.61 -8.01 -15.85
CA THR A 58 -11.58 -7.38 -14.94
C THR A 58 -11.13 -6.04 -14.35
N GLY A 59 -9.85 -5.68 -14.51
CA GLY A 59 -9.25 -4.51 -13.89
C GLY A 59 -8.22 -4.89 -12.81
N VAL A 60 -7.68 -3.89 -12.14
CA VAL A 60 -6.61 -4.06 -11.15
C VAL A 60 -7.01 -3.48 -9.81
N LEU A 61 -6.81 -4.27 -8.76
CA LEU A 61 -6.87 -3.80 -7.39
C LEU A 61 -5.50 -3.27 -6.98
N LEU A 62 -5.38 -1.96 -6.78
CA LEU A 62 -4.22 -1.32 -6.15
C LEU A 62 -4.41 -1.39 -4.65
N TRP A 63 -3.59 -2.18 -3.97
CA TRP A 63 -3.78 -2.46 -2.55
C TRP A 63 -2.77 -1.73 -1.67
N CYS A 64 -3.28 -0.80 -0.87
CA CYS A 64 -2.59 -0.13 0.23
C CYS A 64 -2.82 -0.93 1.52
N HIS A 65 -1.80 -1.69 1.97
CA HIS A 65 -1.92 -2.61 3.10
C HIS A 65 -1.91 -1.89 4.46
N GLY A 66 -2.26 -2.62 5.52
CA GLY A 66 -2.26 -2.11 6.90
C GLY A 66 -0.85 -2.02 7.49
N ASN A 67 -0.75 -1.43 8.69
CA ASN A 67 0.50 -1.01 9.32
C ASN A 67 1.50 -2.14 9.59
N ALA A 68 1.09 -3.28 10.13
CA ALA A 68 2.01 -4.34 10.56
C ALA A 68 2.41 -5.28 9.42
N GLY A 69 3.64 -5.78 9.45
CA GLY A 69 4.16 -6.79 8.53
C GLY A 69 4.53 -6.24 7.16
N THR A 70 4.57 -7.12 6.18
CA THR A 70 4.90 -6.85 4.78
C THR A 70 3.84 -7.41 3.85
N ILE A 71 4.02 -7.28 2.53
CA ILE A 71 3.14 -7.93 1.54
C ILE A 71 3.11 -9.45 1.68
N ILE A 72 4.15 -10.08 2.27
CA ILE A 72 4.20 -11.51 2.55
C ILE A 72 3.02 -11.94 3.44
N ASN A 73 2.71 -11.17 4.47
CA ASN A 73 1.63 -11.45 5.42
C ASN A 73 0.23 -11.33 4.79
N ARG A 74 0.14 -10.89 3.53
CA ARG A 74 -1.10 -10.69 2.77
C ARG A 74 -1.32 -11.77 1.70
N LEU A 75 -0.41 -12.74 1.56
CA LEU A 75 -0.46 -13.75 0.49
C LEU A 75 -1.78 -14.54 0.45
N ASP A 76 -2.32 -14.91 1.60
CA ASP A 76 -3.59 -15.64 1.63
C ASP A 76 -4.75 -14.78 1.10
N ASN A 77 -4.80 -13.51 1.49
CA ASN A 77 -5.79 -12.58 0.97
C ASN A 77 -5.59 -12.32 -0.53
N VAL A 78 -4.34 -12.17 -0.99
CA VAL A 78 -4.02 -12.04 -2.42
C VAL A 78 -4.53 -13.26 -3.19
N ARG A 79 -4.35 -14.45 -2.64
CA ARG A 79 -4.83 -15.70 -3.26
C ARG A 79 -6.36 -15.73 -3.38
N GLU A 80 -7.08 -15.30 -2.34
CA GLU A 80 -8.55 -15.24 -2.40
C GLU A 80 -9.04 -14.23 -3.42
N LEU A 81 -8.46 -13.04 -3.47
CA LEU A 81 -8.79 -12.00 -4.46
C LEU A 81 -8.46 -12.45 -5.90
N TYR A 82 -7.33 -13.14 -6.08
CA TYR A 82 -6.96 -13.71 -7.37
C TYR A 82 -7.96 -14.77 -7.85
N ARG A 83 -8.48 -15.62 -6.94
CA ARG A 83 -9.53 -16.61 -7.25
C ARG A 83 -10.83 -15.96 -7.72
N LEU A 84 -11.11 -14.73 -7.30
CA LEU A 84 -12.25 -13.95 -7.79
C LEU A 84 -12.01 -13.35 -9.19
N GLY A 85 -10.83 -13.59 -9.80
CA GLY A 85 -10.50 -13.11 -11.13
C GLY A 85 -9.95 -11.69 -11.17
N LEU A 86 -9.50 -11.14 -10.03
CA LEU A 86 -8.92 -9.80 -9.96
C LEU A 86 -7.40 -9.84 -10.20
N SER A 87 -6.91 -8.93 -11.02
CA SER A 87 -5.49 -8.57 -11.02
C SER A 87 -5.19 -7.73 -9.79
N ILE A 88 -4.01 -7.89 -9.19
CA ILE A 88 -3.68 -7.24 -7.93
C ILE A 88 -2.29 -6.62 -8.05
N PHE A 89 -2.16 -5.37 -7.63
CA PHE A 89 -0.87 -4.76 -7.36
C PHE A 89 -0.82 -4.38 -5.89
N ILE A 90 0.03 -5.09 -5.13
CA ILE A 90 0.30 -4.84 -3.72
C ILE A 90 1.78 -4.51 -3.54
N PHE A 91 2.10 -3.55 -2.70
CA PHE A 91 3.48 -3.08 -2.51
C PHE A 91 3.78 -2.82 -1.05
N ASP A 92 5.04 -2.96 -0.68
CA ASP A 92 5.56 -2.52 0.62
C ASP A 92 5.86 -1.02 0.59
N TYR A 93 5.34 -0.29 1.55
CA TYR A 93 5.69 1.13 1.74
C TYR A 93 7.17 1.29 2.03
N ARG A 94 7.68 2.51 1.91
CA ARG A 94 9.04 2.87 2.32
C ARG A 94 9.37 2.36 3.73
N GLY A 95 10.52 1.69 3.85
CA GLY A 95 10.98 1.09 5.10
C GLY A 95 10.34 -0.25 5.46
N TYR A 96 9.37 -0.75 4.69
CA TYR A 96 8.77 -2.07 4.85
C TYR A 96 9.40 -3.07 3.88
N GLY A 97 9.53 -4.32 4.31
CA GLY A 97 9.98 -5.43 3.48
C GLY A 97 11.27 -5.14 2.72
N ARG A 98 11.18 -5.10 1.37
CA ARG A 98 12.32 -4.80 0.49
C ARG A 98 12.38 -3.33 0.04
N SER A 99 11.37 -2.53 0.36
CA SER A 99 11.32 -1.12 -0.01
C SER A 99 12.34 -0.30 0.77
N GLN A 100 12.97 0.67 0.10
CA GLN A 100 13.94 1.57 0.69
C GLN A 100 13.26 2.69 1.49
N GLY A 101 14.06 3.51 2.16
CA GLY A 101 13.59 4.70 2.88
C GLY A 101 13.18 4.43 4.33
N LYS A 102 12.44 5.40 4.89
CA LYS A 102 11.89 5.34 6.25
C LYS A 102 10.43 5.76 6.21
N PRO A 103 9.54 5.10 7.00
CA PRO A 103 8.12 5.45 7.02
C PRO A 103 7.89 6.87 7.51
N SER A 104 6.95 7.56 6.86
CA SER A 104 6.37 8.83 7.30
C SER A 104 5.02 8.99 6.62
N GLU A 105 4.12 9.76 7.20
CA GLU A 105 2.77 9.95 6.65
C GLU A 105 2.82 10.46 5.21
N ASP A 106 3.48 11.59 4.97
CA ASP A 106 3.66 12.15 3.62
C ASP A 106 4.38 11.15 2.68
N GLY A 107 5.36 10.42 3.23
CA GLY A 107 6.08 9.41 2.46
C GLY A 107 5.17 8.30 1.95
N LEU A 108 4.28 7.76 2.80
CA LEU A 108 3.33 6.72 2.40
C LEU A 108 2.37 7.21 1.31
N TYR A 109 1.96 8.49 1.36
CA TYR A 109 1.14 9.11 0.32
C TYR A 109 1.89 9.18 -1.02
N GLN A 110 3.16 9.59 -0.98
CA GLN A 110 4.02 9.60 -2.18
C GLN A 110 4.25 8.19 -2.74
N ASP A 111 4.34 7.17 -1.87
CA ASP A 111 4.48 5.77 -2.28
C ASP A 111 3.26 5.27 -3.06
N ALA A 112 2.06 5.59 -2.59
CA ALA A 112 0.82 5.23 -3.27
C ALA A 112 0.67 5.94 -4.62
N ILE A 113 1.08 7.22 -4.71
CA ILE A 113 1.11 7.96 -5.99
C ILE A 113 2.07 7.27 -6.95
N GLY A 114 3.26 6.87 -6.51
CA GLY A 114 4.23 6.14 -7.33
C GLY A 114 3.69 4.79 -7.80
N ALA A 115 2.99 4.05 -6.93
CA ALA A 115 2.34 2.79 -7.28
C ALA A 115 1.23 2.97 -8.34
N TYR A 116 0.42 4.00 -8.19
CA TYR A 116 -0.59 4.38 -9.19
C TYR A 116 0.03 4.79 -10.53
N ASP A 117 1.08 5.61 -10.49
CA ASP A 117 1.79 6.05 -11.70
C ASP A 117 2.49 4.85 -12.40
N TYR A 118 2.99 3.86 -11.65
CA TYR A 118 3.48 2.61 -12.24
C TYR A 118 2.36 1.89 -13.01
N LEU A 119 1.18 1.72 -12.42
CA LEU A 119 0.05 1.07 -13.11
C LEU A 119 -0.37 1.84 -14.37
N THR A 120 -0.48 3.16 -14.28
CA THR A 120 -1.02 3.96 -15.40
C THR A 120 0.00 4.23 -16.49
N ARG A 121 1.26 4.50 -16.15
CA ARG A 121 2.30 4.92 -17.11
C ARG A 121 3.14 3.76 -17.62
N VAL A 122 3.48 2.78 -16.75
CA VAL A 122 4.32 1.64 -17.12
C VAL A 122 3.47 0.47 -17.61
N ARG A 123 2.44 0.09 -16.82
CA ARG A 123 1.52 -1.00 -17.21
C ARG A 123 0.43 -0.57 -18.18
N GLN A 124 0.30 0.74 -18.46
CA GLN A 124 -0.68 1.31 -19.39
C GLN A 124 -2.14 0.98 -19.03
N ILE A 125 -2.41 0.81 -17.72
CA ILE A 125 -3.75 0.52 -17.22
C ILE A 125 -4.51 1.83 -17.09
N ARG A 126 -5.70 1.91 -17.70
CA ARG A 126 -6.54 3.10 -17.60
C ARG A 126 -7.12 3.25 -16.20
N SER A 127 -7.24 4.47 -15.72
CA SER A 127 -7.75 4.82 -14.38
C SER A 127 -9.11 4.20 -14.06
N GLU A 128 -10.00 4.11 -15.07
CA GLU A 128 -11.34 3.53 -14.95
C GLU A 128 -11.31 2.02 -14.70
N ARG A 129 -10.13 1.41 -14.70
CA ARG A 129 -9.89 -0.01 -14.43
C ARG A 129 -9.11 -0.26 -13.16
N ILE A 130 -8.77 0.80 -12.42
CA ILE A 130 -8.05 0.72 -11.14
C ILE A 130 -9.04 0.93 -9.99
N VAL A 131 -9.23 -0.09 -9.17
CA VAL A 131 -9.91 0.03 -7.87
C VAL A 131 -8.84 0.16 -6.80
N VAL A 132 -8.91 1.21 -6.00
CA VAL A 132 -7.99 1.40 -4.88
C VAL A 132 -8.59 0.74 -3.63
N PHE A 133 -7.81 -0.13 -2.98
CA PHE A 133 -8.21 -0.81 -1.75
C PHE A 133 -7.27 -0.42 -0.62
N GLY A 134 -7.82 0.08 0.47
CA GLY A 134 -7.07 0.45 1.66
C GLY A 134 -7.58 -0.24 2.92
N ARG A 135 -6.66 -0.85 3.69
CA ARG A 135 -6.98 -1.47 4.97
C ARG A 135 -6.26 -0.78 6.11
N SER A 136 -6.98 -0.38 7.16
CA SER A 136 -6.42 0.27 8.36
C SER A 136 -5.54 1.47 7.96
N LEU A 137 -4.23 1.50 8.27
CA LEU A 137 -3.28 2.51 7.78
C LEU A 137 -3.44 2.79 6.28
N GLY A 138 -3.55 1.72 5.48
CA GLY A 138 -3.74 1.83 4.03
C GLY A 138 -5.06 2.48 3.63
N ALA A 139 -6.07 2.55 4.52
CA ALA A 139 -7.31 3.25 4.23
C ALA A 139 -7.10 4.77 4.16
N ALA A 140 -6.25 5.34 5.03
CA ALA A 140 -5.87 6.75 4.96
C ALA A 140 -5.06 7.02 3.67
N VAL A 141 -4.10 6.15 3.37
CA VAL A 141 -3.27 6.25 2.15
C VAL A 141 -4.12 6.15 0.87
N ALA A 142 -5.05 5.20 0.82
CA ALA A 142 -5.97 5.03 -0.30
C ALA A 142 -6.90 6.24 -0.49
N THR A 143 -7.38 6.81 0.62
CA THR A 143 -8.24 8.01 0.59
C THR A 143 -7.48 9.22 0.06
N ASP A 144 -6.26 9.44 0.53
CA ASP A 144 -5.40 10.51 0.01
C ASP A 144 -5.13 10.33 -1.49
N LEU A 145 -4.78 9.12 -1.92
CA LEU A 145 -4.53 8.81 -3.33
C LEU A 145 -5.72 9.19 -4.22
N VAL A 146 -6.94 8.74 -3.89
CA VAL A 146 -8.12 8.98 -4.74
C VAL A 146 -8.62 10.43 -4.67
N SER A 147 -8.19 11.20 -3.67
CA SER A 147 -8.43 12.65 -3.64
C SER A 147 -7.64 13.40 -4.72
N GLN A 148 -6.56 12.79 -5.23
CA GLN A 148 -5.62 13.41 -6.17
C GLN A 148 -5.62 12.73 -7.54
N LYS A 149 -6.02 11.45 -7.63
CA LYS A 149 -5.95 10.62 -8.85
C LYS A 149 -7.31 9.98 -9.14
N PRO A 150 -7.75 9.95 -10.41
CA PRO A 150 -8.97 9.25 -10.78
C PRO A 150 -8.82 7.73 -10.61
N ALA A 151 -9.90 7.07 -10.20
CA ALA A 151 -9.96 5.61 -10.06
C ALA A 151 -11.38 5.11 -10.38
N ALA A 152 -11.51 3.82 -10.69
CA ALA A 152 -12.80 3.17 -10.89
C ALA A 152 -13.63 3.11 -9.60
N GLY A 153 -12.95 3.03 -8.46
CA GLY A 153 -13.59 2.96 -7.15
C GLY A 153 -12.58 2.93 -6.01
N LEU A 154 -13.11 3.11 -4.80
CA LEU A 154 -12.38 3.03 -3.54
C LEU A 154 -13.07 2.04 -2.61
N ILE A 155 -12.30 1.10 -2.06
CA ILE A 155 -12.76 0.16 -1.03
C ILE A 155 -11.93 0.42 0.22
N LEU A 156 -12.59 0.65 1.35
CA LEU A 156 -11.94 0.87 2.64
C LEU A 156 -12.37 -0.21 3.63
N GLU A 157 -11.37 -0.84 4.24
CA GLU A 157 -11.56 -1.82 5.32
C GLU A 157 -10.98 -1.24 6.62
N SER A 158 -11.81 -1.17 7.67
CA SER A 158 -11.44 -0.62 8.98
C SER A 158 -10.81 0.78 8.90
N PRO A 159 -11.45 1.74 8.21
CA PRO A 159 -10.91 3.09 8.08
C PRO A 159 -10.92 3.83 9.41
N PHE A 160 -10.00 4.77 9.58
CA PHE A 160 -9.95 5.73 10.66
C PHE A 160 -9.73 7.15 10.12
N PRO A 161 -10.09 8.20 10.87
CA PRO A 161 -10.11 9.57 10.32
C PRO A 161 -8.76 10.09 9.83
N SER A 162 -7.66 9.74 10.50
CA SER A 162 -6.28 10.07 10.09
C SER A 162 -5.27 9.27 10.90
N ILE A 163 -4.03 9.14 10.38
CA ILE A 163 -2.90 8.50 11.08
C ILE A 163 -2.62 9.25 12.39
N ALA A 164 -2.67 10.59 12.36
CA ALA A 164 -2.51 11.42 13.54
C ALA A 164 -3.58 11.16 14.61
N ALA A 165 -4.84 10.94 14.21
CA ALA A 165 -5.92 10.62 15.15
C ALA A 165 -5.71 9.26 15.85
N VAL A 166 -5.19 8.26 15.15
CA VAL A 166 -4.84 6.96 15.74
C VAL A 166 -3.69 7.10 16.74
N ALA A 167 -2.64 7.83 16.37
CA ALA A 167 -1.51 8.09 17.26
C ALA A 167 -1.97 8.80 18.55
N GLN A 168 -2.84 9.81 18.43
CA GLN A 168 -3.38 10.54 19.58
C GLN A 168 -4.27 9.65 20.47
N HIS A 169 -5.07 8.75 19.87
CA HIS A 169 -5.93 7.84 20.64
C HIS A 169 -5.13 6.78 21.43
N HIS A 170 -4.06 6.25 20.84
CA HIS A 170 -3.26 5.21 21.48
C HIS A 170 -2.18 5.74 22.42
N TYR A 171 -1.66 6.94 22.19
CA TYR A 171 -0.51 7.50 22.90
C TYR A 171 -0.77 8.84 23.57
N GLY A 172 -1.90 9.48 23.33
CA GLY A 172 -2.25 10.79 23.89
C GLY A 172 -2.67 10.81 25.37
N GLY A 173 -2.56 9.67 26.06
CA GLY A 173 -2.90 9.50 27.48
C GLY A 173 -1.70 9.30 28.43
N MET A 174 -0.49 9.54 27.96
CA MET A 174 0.72 9.53 28.82
C MET A 174 1.27 10.92 29.04
#